data_b59d1e1e81301df9d9cb3110145f95a2
#
_entry.id   b59d1e1e81301df9d9cb3110145f95a2
#
_cell.length_a   1.000
_cell.length_b   1.000
_cell.length_c   1.000
_cell.angle_alpha   90.00
_cell.angle_beta   90.00
_cell.angle_gamma   90.00
#
_symmetry.space_group_name_H-M   'P 1'
#
loop_
_entity.id
_entity.type
_entity.pdbx_description
1 polymer ?
#
loop_
_entity_poly.entity_id
_entity_poly.type
_entity_poly.pdbx_seq_one_letter_code
_entity_poly.pdbx_strand_id
1 'polypeptide(L)'
;LSGGMKQRVALARVLANYPQMILMDEPFGALDALTRVSMQTLIRNIWKENNTTILFITHDIDEALSLGTRIIVMSKRPGKILREFNTDFTHTIFANNPKHVVYTEDYFDVKNEILDIINSQIDE
;
A
#
# COMPACT_ATOMS: atom_id res chain seq x y z
N LEU A 1 11.73 21.91 2.49
CA LEU A 1 10.48 21.17 2.56
C LEU A 1 10.67 19.86 3.31
N SER A 2 9.69 19.46 4.14
CA SER A 2 9.67 18.15 4.77
C SER A 2 9.49 17.03 3.74
N GLY A 3 9.80 15.78 4.11
CA GLY A 3 9.57 14.63 3.24
C GLY A 3 8.11 14.49 2.83
N GLY A 4 7.18 14.72 3.77
CA GLY A 4 5.75 14.68 3.47
C GLY A 4 5.30 15.78 2.52
N MET A 5 5.85 16.98 2.67
CA MET A 5 5.55 18.10 1.76
C MET A 5 6.07 17.82 0.34
N LYS A 6 7.28 17.26 0.22
CA LYS A 6 7.84 16.86 -1.07
C LYS A 6 6.97 15.81 -1.76
N GLN A 7 6.50 14.82 -1.02
CA GLN A 7 5.63 13.78 -1.54
C GLN A 7 4.28 14.35 -2.00
N ARG A 8 3.70 15.27 -1.23
CA ARG A 8 2.45 15.93 -1.61
C ARG A 8 2.59 16.75 -2.89
N VAL A 9 3.70 17.47 -3.03
CA VAL A 9 3.99 18.24 -4.25
C VAL A 9 4.14 17.31 -5.45
N ALA A 10 4.90 16.23 -5.30
CA ALA A 10 5.08 15.25 -6.37
C ALA A 10 3.74 14.63 -6.79
N LEU A 11 2.91 14.27 -5.82
CA LEU A 11 1.60 13.70 -6.09
C LEU A 11 0.67 14.70 -6.79
N ALA A 12 0.68 15.97 -6.36
CA ALA A 12 -0.10 17.02 -7.01
C ALA A 12 0.29 17.21 -8.47
N ARG A 13 1.59 17.16 -8.79
CA ARG A 13 2.07 17.24 -10.18
C ARG A 13 1.56 16.09 -11.03
N VAL A 14 1.58 14.88 -10.49
CA VAL A 14 1.07 13.70 -11.20
C VAL A 14 -0.42 13.83 -11.44
N LEU A 15 -1.19 14.21 -10.42
CA LEU A 15 -2.63 14.35 -10.50
C LEU A 15 -3.08 15.46 -11.46
N ALA A 16 -2.28 16.51 -11.63
CA ALA A 16 -2.59 17.61 -12.54
C ALA A 16 -2.74 17.16 -13.99
N ASN A 17 -2.17 16.02 -14.35
CA ASN A 17 -2.26 15.45 -15.69
C ASN A 17 -3.45 14.49 -15.86
N TYR A 18 -4.28 14.32 -14.85
CA TYR A 18 -5.45 13.41 -14.83
C TYR A 18 -5.09 11.98 -15.28
N PRO A 19 -4.12 11.32 -14.61
CA PRO A 19 -3.67 10.00 -15.05
C PRO A 19 -4.74 8.93 -14.80
N GLN A 20 -4.76 7.92 -15.66
CA GLN A 20 -5.57 6.73 -15.44
C GLN A 20 -4.89 5.76 -14.49
N MET A 21 -3.57 5.80 -14.43
CA MET A 21 -2.75 4.93 -13.58
C MET A 21 -1.60 5.72 -12.97
N ILE A 22 -1.32 5.47 -11.70
CA ILE A 22 -0.19 6.04 -10.98
C ILE A 22 0.71 4.90 -10.51
N LEU A 23 2.01 5.02 -10.78
CA LEU A 23 3.01 4.10 -10.27
C LEU A 23 3.74 4.74 -9.09
N MET A 24 3.74 4.07 -7.95
CA MET A 24 4.44 4.50 -6.74
C MET A 24 5.41 3.43 -6.30
N ASP A 25 6.70 3.77 -6.26
CA ASP A 25 7.78 2.85 -5.89
C ASP A 25 8.33 3.22 -4.51
N GLU A 26 7.94 2.46 -3.50
CA GLU A 26 8.33 2.66 -2.10
C GLU A 26 8.24 4.13 -1.65
N PRO A 27 7.09 4.79 -1.83
CA PRO A 27 7.01 6.25 -1.69
C PRO A 27 7.16 6.73 -0.24
N PHE A 28 6.97 5.87 0.75
CA PHE A 28 6.92 6.27 2.15
C PHE A 28 8.11 5.76 2.99
N GLY A 29 9.09 5.14 2.37
CA GLY A 29 10.22 4.52 3.07
C GLY A 29 11.03 5.47 3.93
N ALA A 30 11.13 6.74 3.54
CA ALA A 30 11.91 7.76 4.25
C ALA A 30 11.08 8.64 5.18
N LEU A 31 9.76 8.40 5.30
CA LEU A 31 8.87 9.22 6.10
C LEU A 31 8.77 8.71 7.54
N ASP A 32 8.56 9.64 8.48
CA ASP A 32 8.25 9.27 9.86
C ASP A 32 6.84 8.66 9.95
N ALA A 33 6.51 8.06 11.10
CA ALA A 33 5.28 7.31 11.27
C ALA A 33 4.01 8.16 11.08
N LEU A 34 4.00 9.39 11.63
CA LEU A 34 2.83 10.25 11.53
C LEU A 34 2.62 10.76 10.11
N THR A 35 3.69 11.19 9.45
CA THR A 35 3.65 11.64 8.07
C THR A 35 3.23 10.50 7.14
N ARG A 36 3.71 9.29 7.40
CA ARG A 36 3.32 8.10 6.64
C ARG A 36 1.83 7.85 6.70
N VAL A 37 1.23 7.88 7.89
CA VAL A 37 -0.22 7.69 8.08
C VAL A 37 -1.00 8.76 7.31
N SER A 38 -0.57 10.02 7.41
CA SER A 38 -1.19 11.14 6.70
C SER A 38 -1.16 10.93 5.18
N MET A 39 -0.03 10.47 4.65
CA MET A 39 0.13 10.22 3.20
C MET A 39 -0.68 9.01 2.74
N GLN A 40 -0.75 7.96 3.54
CA GLN A 40 -1.58 6.79 3.24
C GLN A 40 -3.06 7.17 3.15
N THR A 41 -3.53 8.01 4.06
CA THR A 41 -4.90 8.53 4.04
C THR A 41 -5.16 9.35 2.78
N LEU A 42 -4.22 10.21 2.41
CA LEU A 42 -4.33 11.02 1.19
C LEU A 42 -4.44 10.16 -0.06
N ILE A 43 -3.59 9.15 -0.20
CA ILE A 43 -3.60 8.25 -1.35
C ILE A 43 -4.93 7.50 -1.46
N ARG A 44 -5.47 7.05 -0.34
CA ARG A 44 -6.77 6.39 -0.33
C ARG A 44 -7.90 7.29 -0.77
N ASN A 45 -7.92 8.52 -0.30
CA ASN A 45 -8.92 9.49 -0.70
C ASN A 45 -8.84 9.76 -2.20
N ILE A 46 -7.63 9.87 -2.74
CA ILE A 46 -7.42 10.05 -4.17
C ILE A 46 -7.96 8.86 -4.96
N TRP A 47 -7.64 7.65 -4.53
CA TRP A 47 -8.16 6.45 -5.17
C TRP A 47 -9.68 6.40 -5.16
N LYS A 48 -10.31 6.69 -4.02
CA LYS A 48 -11.77 6.68 -3.90
C LYS A 48 -12.45 7.76 -4.75
N GLU A 49 -11.89 8.97 -4.75
CA GLU A 49 -12.52 10.10 -5.41
C GLU A 49 -12.31 10.12 -6.91
N ASN A 50 -11.17 9.67 -7.38
CA ASN A 50 -10.77 9.80 -8.79
C ASN A 50 -10.84 8.48 -9.57
N ASN A 51 -11.14 7.37 -8.89
CA ASN A 51 -11.17 6.04 -9.50
C ASN A 51 -9.90 5.71 -10.29
N THR A 52 -8.76 6.20 -9.80
CA THR A 52 -7.46 6.02 -10.43
C THR A 52 -6.88 4.68 -10.03
N THR A 53 -6.32 3.94 -10.98
CA THR A 53 -5.58 2.72 -10.68
C THR A 53 -4.21 3.08 -10.12
N ILE A 54 -3.86 2.54 -8.97
CA ILE A 54 -2.58 2.79 -8.31
C ILE A 54 -1.82 1.49 -8.19
N LEU A 55 -0.63 1.44 -8.81
CA LEU A 55 0.33 0.36 -8.60
C LEU A 55 1.34 0.81 -7.55
N PHE A 56 1.29 0.19 -6.39
CA PHE A 56 2.05 0.60 -5.21
C PHE A 56 3.06 -0.48 -4.85
N ILE A 57 4.34 -0.16 -4.90
CA ILE A 57 5.43 -1.08 -4.57
C ILE A 57 5.91 -0.78 -3.16
N THR A 58 5.91 -1.80 -2.31
CA THR A 58 6.37 -1.68 -0.93
C THR A 58 6.89 -3.02 -0.42
N HIS A 59 7.80 -2.99 0.53
CA HIS A 59 8.22 -4.17 1.29
C HIS A 59 7.57 -4.23 2.68
N ASP A 60 6.73 -3.26 3.01
CA ASP A 60 5.98 -3.21 4.26
C ASP A 60 4.64 -3.92 4.07
N ILE A 61 4.47 -5.08 4.70
CA ILE A 61 3.28 -5.91 4.54
C ILE A 61 2.04 -5.21 5.09
N ASP A 62 2.14 -4.55 6.24
CA ASP A 62 1.01 -3.83 6.82
C ASP A 62 0.53 -2.69 5.93
N GLU A 63 1.47 -1.99 5.29
CA GLU A 63 1.15 -0.94 4.32
C GLU A 63 0.41 -1.51 3.12
N ALA A 64 0.90 -2.62 2.56
CA ALA A 64 0.25 -3.28 1.44
C ALA A 64 -1.17 -3.72 1.79
N LEU A 65 -1.36 -4.32 2.96
CA LEU A 65 -2.67 -4.79 3.41
C LEU A 65 -3.63 -3.64 3.71
N SER A 66 -3.11 -2.51 4.21
CA SER A 66 -3.93 -1.34 4.54
C SER A 66 -4.38 -0.57 3.31
N LEU A 67 -3.58 -0.54 2.26
CA LEU A 67 -3.85 0.25 1.05
C LEU A 67 -4.37 -0.57 -0.11
N GLY A 68 -3.94 -1.82 -0.23
CA GLY A 68 -4.22 -2.62 -1.42
C GLY A 68 -5.59 -3.29 -1.41
N THR A 69 -6.21 -3.33 -2.58
CA THR A 69 -7.36 -4.19 -2.85
C THR A 69 -6.92 -5.49 -3.51
N ARG A 70 -5.72 -5.49 -4.07
CA ARG A 70 -5.10 -6.65 -4.69
C ARG A 70 -3.62 -6.63 -4.36
N ILE A 71 -3.11 -7.71 -3.78
CA ILE A 71 -1.72 -7.83 -3.36
C ILE A 71 -1.04 -8.91 -4.17
N ILE A 72 0.10 -8.56 -4.75
CA ILE A 72 0.93 -9.49 -5.51
C ILE A 72 2.25 -9.67 -4.76
N VAL A 73 2.54 -10.90 -4.38
CA VAL A 73 3.81 -11.25 -3.72
C VAL A 73 4.77 -11.76 -4.78
N MET A 74 5.95 -11.16 -4.83
CA MET A 74 6.96 -11.49 -5.82
C MET A 74 8.16 -12.17 -5.19
N SER A 75 8.82 -13.03 -5.97
CA SER A 75 10.05 -13.69 -5.56
C SER A 75 11.25 -12.75 -5.64
N LYS A 76 12.38 -13.20 -5.06
CA LYS A 76 13.68 -12.61 -5.32
C LYS A 76 14.02 -12.70 -6.80
N ARG A 77 15.14 -12.09 -7.19
CA ARG A 77 15.62 -12.12 -8.57
C ARG A 77 15.84 -13.56 -9.09
N PRO A 78 15.38 -13.87 -10.31
CA PRO A 78 14.51 -13.04 -11.14
C PRO A 78 13.10 -12.94 -10.55
N GLY A 79 12.49 -11.76 -10.65
CA GLY A 79 11.17 -11.50 -10.09
C GLY A 79 10.08 -12.33 -10.78
N LYS A 80 9.38 -13.14 -10.01
CA LYS A 80 8.23 -13.92 -10.46
C LYS A 80 7.07 -13.70 -9.51
N ILE A 81 5.86 -13.74 -10.02
CA ILE A 81 4.67 -13.71 -9.17
C ILE A 81 4.56 -15.06 -8.46
N LEU A 82 4.64 -15.03 -7.13
CA LEU A 82 4.49 -16.22 -6.30
C LEU A 82 3.05 -16.45 -5.91
N ARG A 83 2.33 -15.38 -5.56
CA ARG A 83 0.95 -15.47 -5.14
C ARG A 83 0.25 -14.13 -5.27
N GLU A 84 -1.06 -14.19 -5.46
CA GLU A 84 -1.93 -13.03 -5.53
C GLU A 84 -3.05 -13.17 -4.50
N PHE A 85 -3.33 -12.09 -3.77
CA PHE A 85 -4.42 -12.00 -2.82
C PHE A 85 -5.38 -10.90 -3.24
N ASN A 86 -6.67 -11.20 -3.29
CA ASN A 86 -7.70 -10.20 -3.38
C ASN A 86 -8.12 -9.84 -1.97
N THR A 87 -7.97 -8.58 -1.60
CA THR A 87 -8.27 -8.11 -0.24
C THR A 87 -9.24 -6.95 -0.29
N ASP A 88 -10.12 -6.90 0.69
CA ASP A 88 -11.03 -5.78 0.87
C ASP A 88 -10.79 -5.08 2.21
N PHE A 89 -9.66 -5.34 2.85
CA PHE A 89 -9.30 -4.74 4.14
C PHE A 89 -9.29 -3.22 4.08
N THR A 90 -8.86 -2.66 2.96
CA THR A 90 -8.87 -1.21 2.73
C THR A 90 -10.27 -0.65 2.90
N HIS A 91 -11.27 -1.27 2.32
CA HIS A 91 -12.66 -0.84 2.46
C HIS A 91 -13.16 -0.98 3.89
N THR A 92 -12.90 -2.12 4.52
CA THR A 92 -13.35 -2.41 5.88
C THR A 92 -12.73 -1.46 6.90
N ILE A 93 -11.41 -1.27 6.82
CA ILE A 93 -10.68 -0.40 7.74
C ILE A 93 -11.15 1.04 7.65
N PHE A 94 -11.47 1.51 6.44
CA PHE A 94 -11.81 2.92 6.22
C PHE A 94 -13.29 3.25 6.27
N ALA A 95 -14.14 2.27 5.99
CA ALA A 95 -15.59 2.47 6.06
C ALA A 95 -16.06 2.72 7.50
N ASN A 96 -15.41 2.08 8.48
CA ASN A 96 -15.86 2.13 9.87
C ASN A 96 -15.27 3.28 10.67
N ASN A 97 -13.96 3.49 10.62
CA ASN A 97 -13.32 4.63 11.29
C ASN A 97 -11.87 4.79 10.83
N PRO A 98 -11.55 5.87 10.08
CA PRO A 98 -10.20 6.07 9.57
C PRO A 98 -9.15 6.34 10.66
N LYS A 99 -9.56 6.64 11.91
CA LYS A 99 -8.66 6.91 13.02
C LYS A 99 -8.32 5.66 13.84
N HIS A 100 -9.10 4.59 13.71
CA HIS A 100 -8.91 3.35 14.45
C HIS A 100 -8.83 2.18 13.49
N VAL A 101 -7.63 1.66 13.31
CA VAL A 101 -7.42 0.48 12.49
C VAL A 101 -7.78 -0.75 13.33
N VAL A 102 -8.87 -1.41 12.96
CA VAL A 102 -9.27 -2.68 13.57
C VAL A 102 -8.80 -3.81 12.67
N TYR A 103 -7.85 -4.59 13.15
CA TYR A 103 -7.34 -5.74 12.43
C TYR A 103 -8.25 -6.94 12.67
N THR A 104 -8.84 -7.49 11.63
CA THR A 104 -9.65 -8.70 11.68
C THR A 104 -8.77 -9.94 11.68
N GLU A 105 -9.35 -11.11 12.03
CA GLU A 105 -8.64 -12.39 11.95
C GLU A 105 -8.17 -12.66 10.52
N ASP A 106 -8.99 -12.35 9.52
CA ASP A 106 -8.62 -12.51 8.10
C ASP A 106 -7.38 -11.70 7.74
N TYR A 107 -7.26 -10.49 8.28
CA TYR A 107 -6.08 -9.66 8.09
C TYR A 107 -4.82 -10.37 8.58
N PHE A 108 -4.84 -10.90 9.79
CA PHE A 108 -3.70 -11.59 10.38
C PHE A 108 -3.38 -12.89 9.64
N ASP A 109 -4.39 -13.62 9.20
CA ASP A 109 -4.21 -14.85 8.44
C ASP A 109 -3.48 -14.58 7.12
N VAL A 110 -3.91 -13.58 6.37
CA VAL A 110 -3.26 -13.17 5.13
C VAL A 110 -1.85 -12.66 5.39
N LYS A 111 -1.67 -11.84 6.43
CA LYS A 111 -0.36 -11.33 6.81
C LYS A 111 0.61 -12.46 7.11
N ASN A 112 0.20 -13.44 7.91
CA ASN A 112 1.03 -14.59 8.26
C ASN A 112 1.39 -15.43 7.04
N GLU A 113 0.44 -15.62 6.13
CA GLU A 113 0.68 -16.35 4.88
C GLU A 113 1.70 -15.63 4.01
N ILE A 114 1.61 -14.32 3.88
CA ILE A 114 2.59 -13.51 3.16
C ILE A 114 3.98 -13.61 3.81
N LEU A 115 4.03 -13.51 5.14
CA LEU A 115 5.30 -13.65 5.88
C LEU A 115 5.95 -15.01 5.64
N ASP A 116 5.17 -16.09 5.63
CA ASP A 116 5.68 -17.42 5.37
C ASP A 116 6.27 -17.54 3.95
N ILE A 117 5.60 -16.96 2.96
CA ILE A 117 6.10 -16.93 1.59
C ILE A 117 7.42 -16.16 1.50
N ILE A 118 7.48 -14.98 2.12
CA ILE A 118 8.70 -14.15 2.11
C ILE A 118 9.84 -14.85 2.83
N ASN A 119 9.59 -15.45 3.99
CA ASN A 119 10.61 -16.17 4.75
C ASN A 119 11.15 -17.38 3.98
N SER A 120 10.32 -18.07 3.22
CA SER A 120 10.78 -19.18 2.38
C SER A 120 11.77 -18.74 1.30
N GLN A 121 11.66 -17.49 0.84
CA GLN A 121 12.59 -16.92 -0.14
C GLN A 121 13.95 -16.55 0.49
N ILE A 122 13.97 -16.27 1.79
CA ILE A 122 15.21 -15.93 2.50
C ILE A 122 16.08 -17.18 2.71
N ASP A 123 15.44 -18.32 2.96
CA ASP A 123 16.12 -19.59 3.25
C ASP A 123 16.68 -20.29 2.01
N GLU A 124 16.34 -19.80 0.84
CA GLU A 124 16.91 -20.24 -0.43
C GLU A 124 18.18 -19.41 -0.76
#